data_6ec468061d8b9e67f445c0db4059c228
#
_entry.id   6ec468061d8b9e67f445c0db4059c228
#
_cell.length_a   1.000
_cell.length_b   1.000
_cell.length_c   1.000
_cell.angle_alpha   90.00
_cell.angle_beta   90.00
_cell.angle_gamma   90.00
#
_symmetry.space_group_name_H-M   'P 1'
#
loop_
_entity.id
_entity.type
_entity.pdbx_description
1 polymer ?
#
loop_
_entity_poly.entity_id
_entity_poly.type
_entity_poly.pdbx_seq_one_letter_code
_entity_poly.pdbx_strand_id
1 'polypeptide(L)'
;QLSGGMRQRVCIAMALATQRDLIIADEPTTNLDVTIQDQVLKLLKELVEKRGNSLILITHSLGVARETADRVYVMYAGSMVETANTEDLFANPLHPYTKALMSCVPKLTGGGVTEGIPGRIPDYLNPPEGCRFEPRCLFSQERCREEKPEFALAGKDHSVACFLYY
;
A
#
# COMPACT_ATOMS: atom_id res chain seq x y z
N GLN A 1 21.16 -26.49 -2.50
CA GLN A 1 20.33 -25.50 -1.79
C GLN A 1 19.72 -24.54 -2.81
N LEU A 2 18.40 -24.25 -2.69
CA LEU A 2 17.71 -23.30 -3.58
C LEU A 2 18.05 -21.87 -3.18
N SER A 3 18.32 -21.00 -4.17
CA SER A 3 18.43 -19.54 -3.93
C SER A 3 17.09 -18.96 -3.46
N GLY A 4 17.10 -17.72 -2.90
CA GLY A 4 15.88 -17.03 -2.48
C GLY A 4 14.84 -16.94 -3.59
N GLY A 5 15.24 -16.51 -4.79
CA GLY A 5 14.36 -16.44 -5.96
C GLY A 5 13.84 -17.80 -6.44
N MET A 6 14.64 -18.86 -6.31
CA MET A 6 14.17 -20.21 -6.65
C MET A 6 13.10 -20.68 -5.64
N ARG A 7 13.30 -20.44 -4.36
CA ARG A 7 12.30 -20.75 -3.31
C ARG A 7 10.99 -20.01 -3.57
N GLN A 8 11.08 -18.73 -3.91
CA GLN A 8 9.90 -17.90 -4.21
C GLN A 8 9.12 -18.44 -5.42
N ARG A 9 9.82 -18.81 -6.50
CA ARG A 9 9.18 -19.44 -7.67
C ARG A 9 8.51 -20.77 -7.34
N VAL A 10 9.08 -21.57 -6.45
CA VAL A 10 8.45 -22.81 -5.96
C VAL A 10 7.18 -22.49 -5.17
N CYS A 11 7.20 -21.50 -4.26
CA CYS A 11 6.01 -21.09 -3.52
C CYS A 11 4.89 -20.60 -4.47
N ILE A 12 5.24 -19.79 -5.48
CA ILE A 12 4.30 -19.33 -6.50
C ILE A 12 3.72 -20.53 -7.26
N ALA A 13 4.57 -21.46 -7.71
CA ALA A 13 4.13 -22.67 -8.42
C ALA A 13 3.17 -23.51 -7.56
N MET A 14 3.45 -23.67 -6.27
CA MET A 14 2.57 -24.37 -5.33
C MET A 14 1.22 -23.66 -5.16
N ALA A 15 1.20 -22.34 -5.00
CA ALA A 15 -0.03 -21.58 -4.91
C ALA A 15 -0.89 -21.66 -6.17
N LEU A 16 -0.25 -21.76 -7.33
CA LEU A 16 -0.89 -21.85 -8.65
C LEU A 16 -1.24 -23.29 -9.08
N ALA A 17 -0.77 -24.30 -8.37
CA ALA A 17 -1.09 -25.70 -8.67
C ALA A 17 -2.60 -26.00 -8.51
N THR A 18 -3.30 -25.19 -7.72
CA THR A 18 -4.75 -25.28 -7.57
C THR A 18 -5.43 -24.15 -8.35
N GLN A 19 -6.57 -24.46 -9.00
CA GLN A 19 -7.40 -23.43 -9.62
C GLN A 19 -8.09 -22.61 -8.53
N ARG A 20 -7.78 -21.32 -8.45
CA ARG A 20 -8.35 -20.36 -7.49
C ARG A 20 -8.65 -19.06 -8.22
N ASP A 21 -9.76 -18.43 -7.86
CA ASP A 21 -10.16 -17.16 -8.46
C ASP A 21 -9.38 -15.96 -7.89
N LEU A 22 -8.84 -16.12 -6.68
CA LEU A 22 -8.09 -15.09 -5.96
C LEU A 22 -6.74 -15.62 -5.49
N ILE A 23 -5.70 -14.85 -5.74
CA ILE A 23 -4.33 -15.04 -5.24
C ILE A 23 -4.01 -13.91 -4.27
N ILE A 24 -3.46 -14.25 -3.11
CA ILE A 24 -2.94 -13.27 -2.15
C ILE A 24 -1.43 -13.42 -2.10
N ALA A 25 -0.70 -12.39 -2.49
CA ALA A 25 0.74 -12.32 -2.45
C ALA A 25 1.19 -11.32 -1.37
N ASP A 26 1.64 -11.85 -0.25
CA ASP A 26 2.10 -11.06 0.89
C ASP A 26 3.62 -10.91 0.81
N GLU A 27 4.09 -9.67 0.58
CA GLU A 27 5.50 -9.30 0.43
C GLU A 27 6.29 -10.26 -0.51
N PRO A 28 5.80 -10.56 -1.73
CA PRO A 28 6.34 -11.63 -2.57
C PRO A 28 7.76 -11.35 -3.07
N THR A 29 8.26 -10.14 -2.90
CA THR A 29 9.58 -9.70 -3.40
C THR A 29 10.55 -9.34 -2.28
N THR A 30 10.16 -9.49 -1.02
CA THR A 30 11.00 -9.18 0.13
C THR A 30 12.26 -10.06 0.14
N ASN A 31 13.42 -9.45 0.43
CA ASN A 31 14.74 -10.10 0.42
C ASN A 31 15.21 -10.65 -0.95
N LEU A 32 14.65 -10.16 -2.05
CA LEU A 32 15.13 -10.45 -3.39
C LEU A 32 15.89 -9.25 -3.95
N ASP A 33 16.90 -9.52 -4.78
CA ASP A 33 17.52 -8.47 -5.57
C ASP A 33 16.55 -7.90 -6.62
N VAL A 34 16.80 -6.67 -7.08
CA VAL A 34 15.89 -5.92 -7.97
C VAL A 34 15.56 -6.69 -9.25
N THR A 35 16.52 -7.42 -9.80
CA THR A 35 16.32 -8.18 -11.04
C THR A 35 15.37 -9.37 -10.82
N ILE A 36 15.55 -10.10 -9.73
CA ILE A 36 14.69 -11.23 -9.37
C ILE A 36 13.30 -10.73 -8.95
N GLN A 37 13.23 -9.60 -8.22
CA GLN A 37 11.97 -8.95 -7.88
C GLN A 37 11.12 -8.67 -9.13
N ASP A 38 11.70 -8.01 -10.14
CA ASP A 38 11.03 -7.71 -11.41
C ASP A 38 10.53 -8.98 -12.10
N GLN A 39 11.36 -10.03 -12.16
CA GLN A 39 10.96 -11.31 -12.75
C GLN A 39 9.79 -11.99 -12.02
N VAL A 40 9.76 -11.92 -10.67
CA VAL A 40 8.68 -12.48 -9.86
C VAL A 40 7.38 -11.71 -10.09
N LEU A 41 7.43 -10.37 -10.13
CA LEU A 41 6.24 -9.55 -10.37
C LEU A 41 5.68 -9.75 -11.78
N LYS A 42 6.53 -9.81 -12.80
CA LYS A 42 6.13 -10.13 -14.17
C LYS A 42 5.47 -11.50 -14.26
N LEU A 43 6.06 -12.51 -13.61
CA LEU A 43 5.48 -13.86 -13.57
C LEU A 43 4.08 -13.84 -12.92
N LEU A 44 3.91 -13.17 -11.78
CA LEU A 44 2.61 -13.04 -11.12
C LEU A 44 1.59 -12.36 -12.02
N LYS A 45 1.95 -11.24 -12.66
CA LYS A 45 1.07 -10.50 -13.56
C LYS A 45 0.65 -11.35 -14.77
N GLU A 46 1.59 -11.99 -15.46
CA GLU A 46 1.29 -12.87 -16.57
C GLU A 46 0.36 -14.03 -16.19
N LEU A 47 0.55 -14.59 -15.00
CA LEU A 47 -0.28 -15.73 -14.55
C LEU A 47 -1.70 -15.27 -14.24
N VAL A 48 -1.87 -14.10 -13.61
CA VAL A 48 -3.17 -13.49 -13.35
C VAL A 48 -3.89 -13.22 -14.68
N GLU A 49 -3.23 -12.56 -15.63
CA GLU A 49 -3.79 -12.22 -16.94
C GLU A 49 -4.20 -13.47 -17.74
N LYS A 50 -3.31 -14.49 -17.79
CA LYS A 50 -3.57 -15.74 -18.55
C LYS A 50 -4.70 -16.59 -17.97
N ARG A 51 -4.93 -16.55 -16.67
CA ARG A 51 -5.92 -17.36 -15.98
C ARG A 51 -7.20 -16.61 -15.63
N GLY A 52 -7.22 -15.27 -15.74
CA GLY A 52 -8.36 -14.44 -15.34
C GLY A 52 -8.57 -14.38 -13.82
N ASN A 53 -7.52 -14.66 -13.04
CA ASN A 53 -7.58 -14.59 -11.59
C ASN A 53 -7.53 -13.12 -11.10
N SER A 54 -7.95 -12.88 -9.87
CA SER A 54 -7.67 -11.64 -9.16
C SER A 54 -6.43 -11.77 -8.27
N LEU A 55 -5.67 -10.68 -8.10
CA LEU A 55 -4.49 -10.63 -7.24
C LEU A 55 -4.65 -9.55 -6.18
N ILE A 56 -4.48 -9.93 -4.92
CA ILE A 56 -4.22 -8.98 -3.82
C ILE A 56 -2.71 -9.01 -3.56
N LEU A 57 -2.05 -7.90 -3.82
CA LEU A 57 -0.63 -7.71 -3.57
C LEU A 57 -0.45 -6.86 -2.30
N ILE A 58 0.17 -7.41 -1.28
CA ILE A 58 0.54 -6.69 -0.06
C ILE A 58 2.02 -6.33 -0.19
N THR A 59 2.34 -5.04 -0.09
CA THR A 59 3.72 -4.55 -0.22
C THR A 59 3.89 -3.21 0.47
N HIS A 60 5.10 -2.94 0.96
CA HIS A 60 5.52 -1.62 1.44
C HIS A 60 6.22 -0.80 0.35
N SER A 61 6.43 -1.37 -0.83
CA SER A 61 7.08 -0.68 -1.95
C SER A 61 6.06 0.09 -2.80
N LEU A 62 6.09 1.41 -2.71
CA LEU A 62 5.25 2.28 -3.54
C LEU A 62 5.53 2.13 -5.04
N GLY A 63 6.78 1.86 -5.41
CA GLY A 63 7.17 1.60 -6.80
C GLY A 63 6.50 0.34 -7.35
N VAL A 64 6.53 -0.74 -6.58
CA VAL A 64 5.87 -2.00 -6.93
C VAL A 64 4.36 -1.81 -7.04
N ALA A 65 3.72 -1.15 -6.07
CA ALA A 65 2.29 -0.88 -6.11
C ALA A 65 1.89 -0.07 -7.35
N ARG A 66 2.67 0.97 -7.68
CA ARG A 66 2.42 1.83 -8.84
C ARG A 66 2.51 1.10 -10.18
N GLU A 67 3.44 0.16 -10.30
CA GLU A 67 3.69 -0.56 -11.55
C GLU A 67 2.74 -1.75 -11.76
N THR A 68 2.24 -2.33 -10.65
CA THR A 68 1.57 -3.62 -10.71
C THR A 68 0.06 -3.54 -10.48
N ALA A 69 -0.40 -2.63 -9.63
CA ALA A 69 -1.78 -2.60 -9.16
C ALA A 69 -2.69 -1.70 -10.01
N ASP A 70 -3.92 -2.14 -10.27
CA ASP A 70 -4.97 -1.31 -10.88
C ASP A 70 -5.59 -0.37 -9.84
N ARG A 71 -5.73 -0.83 -8.59
CA ARG A 71 -6.31 -0.12 -7.45
C ARG A 71 -5.43 -0.31 -6.22
N VAL A 72 -5.27 0.74 -5.44
CA VAL A 72 -4.47 0.72 -4.21
C VAL A 72 -5.36 1.00 -3.00
N TYR A 73 -5.11 0.26 -1.93
CA TYR A 73 -5.65 0.46 -0.60
C TYR A 73 -4.50 0.83 0.33
N VAL A 74 -4.52 2.04 0.87
CA VAL A 74 -3.50 2.50 1.81
C VAL A 74 -3.93 2.17 3.24
N MET A 75 -3.06 1.48 3.96
CA MET A 75 -3.28 1.11 5.36
C MET A 75 -2.32 1.86 6.27
N TYR A 76 -2.83 2.30 7.42
CA TYR A 76 -2.03 2.86 8.49
C TYR A 76 -2.45 2.27 9.84
N ALA A 77 -1.49 1.71 10.58
CA ALA A 77 -1.72 1.13 11.90
C ALA A 77 -2.94 0.20 11.98
N GLY A 78 -3.13 -0.70 10.98
CA GLY A 78 -4.24 -1.65 10.93
C GLY A 78 -5.60 -1.06 10.51
N SER A 79 -5.64 0.19 10.03
CA SER A 79 -6.85 0.80 9.45
C SER A 79 -6.60 1.20 8.01
N MET A 80 -7.58 0.96 7.14
CA MET A 80 -7.57 1.54 5.81
C MET A 80 -7.86 3.03 5.91
N VAL A 81 -7.08 3.86 5.22
CA VAL A 81 -7.19 5.32 5.27
C VAL A 81 -7.54 5.94 3.92
N GLU A 82 -7.20 5.29 2.82
CA GLU A 82 -7.47 5.78 1.47
C GLU A 82 -7.51 4.65 0.46
N THR A 83 -8.35 4.76 -0.56
CA THR A 83 -8.39 3.86 -1.71
C THR A 83 -8.75 4.61 -2.98
N ALA A 84 -8.03 4.32 -4.06
CA ALA A 84 -8.31 4.85 -5.39
C ALA A 84 -7.70 3.95 -6.48
N ASN A 85 -8.02 4.25 -7.73
CA ASN A 85 -7.24 3.75 -8.85
C ASN A 85 -5.79 4.22 -8.71
N THR A 86 -4.85 3.42 -9.17
CA THR A 86 -3.42 3.68 -8.97
C THR A 86 -3.00 5.05 -9.50
N GLU A 87 -3.41 5.41 -10.71
CA GLU A 87 -3.08 6.71 -11.30
C GLU A 87 -3.58 7.88 -10.46
N ASP A 88 -4.84 7.82 -9.99
CA ASP A 88 -5.47 8.87 -9.19
C ASP A 88 -4.79 9.01 -7.82
N LEU A 89 -4.49 7.88 -7.16
CA LEU A 89 -3.81 7.89 -5.87
C LEU A 89 -2.43 8.54 -5.94
N PHE A 90 -1.64 8.19 -6.95
CA PHE A 90 -0.28 8.72 -7.11
C PHE A 90 -0.25 10.16 -7.64
N ALA A 91 -1.26 10.58 -8.41
CA ALA A 91 -1.37 11.95 -8.89
C ALA A 91 -1.91 12.92 -7.83
N ASN A 92 -2.89 12.48 -7.04
CA ASN A 92 -3.58 13.34 -6.07
C ASN A 92 -3.94 12.57 -4.79
N PRO A 93 -2.95 12.18 -3.96
CA PRO A 93 -3.23 11.57 -2.65
C PRO A 93 -4.01 12.54 -1.77
N LEU A 94 -5.02 12.03 -1.05
CA LEU A 94 -5.92 12.84 -0.24
C LEU A 94 -5.58 12.78 1.25
N HIS A 95 -5.42 11.58 1.81
CA HIS A 95 -5.15 11.41 3.23
C HIS A 95 -3.79 12.01 3.61
N PRO A 96 -3.67 12.76 4.72
CA PRO A 96 -2.40 13.32 5.17
C PRO A 96 -1.26 12.30 5.32
N TYR A 97 -1.56 11.08 5.75
CA TYR A 97 -0.58 9.98 5.77
C TYR A 97 -0.10 9.60 4.36
N THR A 98 -1.02 9.43 3.41
CA THR A 98 -0.66 9.08 2.02
C THR A 98 0.21 10.16 1.38
N LYS A 99 -0.14 11.44 1.59
CA LYS A 99 0.68 12.58 1.15
C LYS A 99 2.09 12.52 1.73
N ALA A 100 2.18 12.31 3.05
CA ALA A 100 3.47 12.20 3.73
C ALA A 100 4.26 10.96 3.25
N LEU A 101 3.59 9.82 3.05
CA LEU A 101 4.22 8.60 2.54
C LEU A 101 4.79 8.82 1.12
N MET A 102 4.03 9.46 0.23
CA MET A 102 4.48 9.79 -1.13
C MET A 102 5.65 10.79 -1.12
N SER A 103 5.67 11.73 -0.18
CA SER A 103 6.76 12.71 -0.05
C SER A 103 8.07 12.08 0.43
N CYS A 104 8.02 10.92 1.10
CA CYS A 104 9.20 10.18 1.54
C CYS A 104 9.90 9.41 0.40
N VAL A 105 9.29 9.30 -0.79
CA VAL A 105 9.93 8.65 -1.94
C VAL A 105 11.03 9.54 -2.51
N PRO A 106 12.30 9.08 -2.56
CA PRO A 106 13.38 9.87 -3.13
C PRO A 106 13.10 10.23 -4.59
N LYS A 107 13.21 11.51 -4.93
CA LYS A 107 13.13 11.97 -6.32
C LYS A 107 14.49 11.82 -6.99
N LEU A 108 14.52 11.26 -8.19
CA LEU A 108 15.76 11.10 -8.99
C LEU A 108 16.40 12.44 -9.37
N THR A 109 15.64 13.53 -9.35
CA THR A 109 16.08 14.89 -9.71
C THR A 109 16.31 15.74 -8.46
N GLY A 110 17.41 15.47 -7.72
CA GLY A 110 18.05 16.43 -6.81
C GLY A 110 17.13 17.11 -5.81
N GLY A 111 16.47 16.39 -4.93
CA GLY A 111 15.85 16.93 -3.72
C GLY A 111 16.60 16.37 -2.52
N GLY A 112 16.85 17.20 -1.50
CA GLY A 112 17.57 16.81 -0.29
C GLY A 112 17.00 15.56 0.39
N VAL A 113 17.64 15.14 1.49
CA VAL A 113 17.17 14.02 2.31
C VAL A 113 15.72 14.27 2.70
N THR A 114 14.82 13.40 2.21
CA THR A 114 13.41 13.46 2.60
C THR A 114 13.31 13.10 4.08
N GLU A 115 12.86 14.05 4.88
CA GLU A 115 12.55 13.78 6.28
C GLU A 115 11.42 12.75 6.34
N GLY A 116 11.61 11.71 7.16
CA GLY A 116 10.57 10.71 7.39
C GLY A 116 9.34 11.33 8.07
N ILE A 117 8.22 10.60 8.10
CA ILE A 117 7.01 11.06 8.78
C ILE A 117 7.29 11.17 10.28
N PRO A 118 7.21 12.37 10.89
CA PRO A 118 7.56 12.57 12.29
C PRO A 118 6.63 11.82 13.25
N GLY A 119 7.08 11.63 14.50
CA GLY A 119 6.31 10.98 15.55
C GLY A 119 6.41 9.45 15.53
N ARG A 120 5.68 8.80 16.43
CA ARG A 120 5.67 7.33 16.60
C ARG A 120 4.36 6.74 16.07
N ILE A 121 4.45 5.52 15.55
CA ILE A 121 3.26 4.73 15.20
C ILE A 121 2.53 4.40 16.50
N PRO A 122 1.18 4.52 16.55
CA PRO A 122 0.41 4.20 17.73
C PRO A 122 0.54 2.72 18.11
N ASP A 123 0.27 2.42 19.37
CA ASP A 123 0.21 1.04 19.86
C ASP A 123 -0.93 0.29 19.14
N TYR A 124 -0.61 -0.91 18.66
CA TYR A 124 -1.60 -1.76 17.98
C TYR A 124 -2.54 -2.49 18.96
N LEU A 125 -2.10 -2.70 20.21
CA LEU A 125 -2.91 -3.35 21.24
C LEU A 125 -3.93 -2.39 21.83
N ASN A 126 -3.53 -1.10 22.00
CA ASN A 126 -4.38 -0.04 22.53
C ASN A 126 -4.38 1.14 21.56
N PRO A 127 -5.01 1.00 20.38
CA PRO A 127 -5.03 2.06 19.39
C PRO A 127 -5.88 3.24 19.88
N PRO A 128 -5.62 4.47 19.42
CA PRO A 128 -6.49 5.62 19.67
C PRO A 128 -7.95 5.33 19.27
N GLU A 129 -8.91 5.84 20.02
CA GLU A 129 -10.34 5.71 19.72
C GLU A 129 -10.69 6.41 18.40
N GLY A 130 -10.10 7.55 18.15
CA GLY A 130 -10.29 8.33 16.93
C GLY A 130 -9.43 7.91 15.75
N CYS A 131 -9.02 8.88 14.94
CA CYS A 131 -8.15 8.67 13.80
C CYS A 131 -6.76 8.18 14.25
N ARG A 132 -6.35 7.00 13.79
CA ARG A 132 -5.05 6.41 14.18
C ARG A 132 -3.84 7.24 13.75
N PHE A 133 -3.97 8.08 12.72
CA PHE A 133 -2.90 8.96 12.27
C PHE A 133 -2.90 10.32 13.01
N GLU A 134 -3.90 10.63 13.82
CA GLU A 134 -4.06 11.91 14.53
C GLU A 134 -2.77 12.37 15.22
N PRO A 135 -2.06 11.57 16.03
CA PRO A 135 -0.87 12.03 16.76
C PRO A 135 0.30 12.49 15.88
N ARG A 136 0.26 12.17 14.59
CA ARG A 136 1.29 12.49 13.58
C ARG A 136 0.77 13.41 12.49
N CYS A 137 -0.51 13.76 12.54
CA CYS A 137 -1.18 14.54 11.52
C CYS A 137 -0.98 16.05 11.74
N LEU A 138 -0.38 16.73 10.77
CA LEU A 138 -0.21 18.19 10.81
C LEU A 138 -1.55 18.94 10.66
N PHE A 139 -2.61 18.26 10.24
CA PHE A 139 -3.96 18.81 10.03
C PHE A 139 -4.95 18.26 11.06
N SER A 140 -4.44 17.78 12.22
CA SER A 140 -5.28 17.21 13.27
C SER A 140 -6.28 18.24 13.80
N GLN A 141 -7.51 17.79 14.02
CA GLN A 141 -8.61 18.54 14.63
C GLN A 141 -9.03 17.80 15.90
N GLU A 142 -9.76 18.48 16.80
CA GLU A 142 -10.28 17.88 18.04
C GLU A 142 -11.10 16.62 17.75
N ARG A 143 -11.98 16.70 16.76
CA ARG A 143 -12.78 15.56 16.28
C ARG A 143 -11.94 14.33 15.90
N CYS A 144 -10.73 14.53 15.38
CA CYS A 144 -9.84 13.42 15.01
C CYS A 144 -9.38 12.59 16.21
N ARG A 145 -9.42 13.13 17.43
CA ARG A 145 -9.07 12.43 18.68
C ARG A 145 -10.20 11.56 19.18
N GLU A 146 -11.42 12.01 18.98
CA GLU A 146 -12.63 11.44 19.58
C GLU A 146 -13.32 10.46 18.63
N GLU A 147 -13.29 10.73 17.33
CA GLU A 147 -14.04 9.97 16.34
C GLU A 147 -13.13 9.35 15.29
N LYS A 148 -13.44 8.09 14.92
CA LYS A 148 -12.81 7.43 13.78
C LYS A 148 -13.50 7.89 12.49
N PRO A 149 -12.76 8.49 11.51
CA PRO A 149 -13.37 8.87 10.25
C PRO A 149 -13.81 7.64 9.46
N GLU A 150 -14.98 7.71 8.87
CA GLU A 150 -15.46 6.73 7.90
C GLU A 150 -14.93 7.04 6.49
N PHE A 151 -15.14 6.15 5.54
CA PHE A 151 -14.81 6.43 4.15
C PHE A 151 -15.82 7.39 3.53
N ALA A 152 -15.34 8.54 3.06
CA ALA A 152 -16.09 9.47 2.22
C ALA A 152 -15.62 9.36 0.77
N LEU A 153 -16.54 9.42 -0.17
CA LEU A 153 -16.25 9.50 -1.59
C LEU A 153 -15.80 10.94 -1.92
N ALA A 154 -14.53 11.12 -2.26
CA ALA A 154 -13.94 12.42 -2.55
C ALA A 154 -13.68 12.65 -4.04
N GLY A 155 -14.00 11.68 -4.89
CA GLY A 155 -13.85 11.72 -6.34
C GLY A 155 -14.44 10.48 -7.00
N LYS A 156 -14.31 10.37 -8.31
CA LYS A 156 -14.73 9.16 -9.02
C LYS A 156 -13.82 8.01 -8.58
N ASP A 157 -14.40 7.00 -7.91
CA ASP A 157 -13.67 5.82 -7.41
C ASP A 157 -12.50 6.12 -6.46
N HIS A 158 -12.48 7.30 -5.83
CA HIS A 158 -11.50 7.72 -4.85
C HIS A 158 -12.17 8.00 -3.51
N SER A 159 -11.86 7.20 -2.50
CA SER A 159 -12.43 7.31 -1.16
C SER A 159 -11.34 7.50 -0.12
N VAL A 160 -11.64 8.30 0.90
CA VAL A 160 -10.70 8.66 1.97
C VAL A 160 -11.40 8.68 3.33
N ALA A 161 -10.76 8.13 4.34
CA ALA A 161 -11.20 8.18 5.73
C ALA A 161 -10.50 9.35 6.45
N CYS A 162 -10.99 10.58 6.21
CA CYS A 162 -10.38 11.78 6.77
C CYS A 162 -11.41 12.93 6.87
N PHE A 163 -11.52 13.55 8.03
CA PHE A 163 -12.45 14.66 8.28
C PHE A 163 -12.19 15.93 7.47
N LEU A 164 -11.09 16.02 6.76
CA LEU A 164 -10.84 17.14 5.83
C LEU A 164 -11.72 17.07 4.57
N TYR A 165 -12.45 15.98 4.37
CA TYR A 165 -13.24 15.70 3.16
C TYR A 165 -14.73 15.44 3.45
N TYR A 166 -15.20 15.83 4.65
CA TYR A 166 -16.61 15.78 5.06
C TYR A 166 -17.24 17.17 4.98
#